data_67b84250307d34f96f4872f1810a728d
#
_entry.id   67b84250307d34f96f4872f1810a728d
#
_cell.length_a   1.000
_cell.length_b   1.000
_cell.length_c   1.000
_cell.angle_alpha   90.00
_cell.angle_beta   90.00
_cell.angle_gamma   90.00
#
_symmetry.space_group_name_H-M   'P 1'
#
loop_
_entity.id
_entity.type
_entity.pdbx_description
1 polymer ?
#
loop_
_entity_poly.entity_id
_entity_poly.type
_entity_poly.pdbx_seq_one_letter_code
_entity_poly.pdbx_strand_id
1 'polypeptide(L)'
;MKVFLYILSVSLLAAADSVSQVGQLNRFEPASRSAIFTPSTAKPGAPVTVALQAGDLEIAWAKQVRCTLVQRDGKLSAERVVSADPEELRQEQQVVEGLRRDTFERGRIVMRGANDLMPMMALWDQEGRFQLKKDFLGAPLAINFVFTSCQNARMCPASTSAMRKLADELAKRPALANVRLVTITFDPEVDTPGILRTYAQGYGIDFKRHSFLTGREAHIKDLMRHYGILTTRSDGTILHNAALVIVSPEGRIVQRREGAVFDSAEVAEYFARLAEPSQPR
;
A
#
# COMPACT_ATOMS: atom_id res chain seq x y z
N MET A 1 -10.25 -4.54 57.34
CA MET A 1 -9.29 -4.30 56.24
C MET A 1 -10.05 -4.55 54.93
N LYS A 2 -10.62 -3.49 54.33
CA LYS A 2 -11.48 -3.59 53.16
C LYS A 2 -10.60 -3.47 51.93
N VAL A 3 -10.49 -4.54 51.14
CA VAL A 3 -9.84 -4.53 49.83
C VAL A 3 -10.80 -3.85 48.85
N PHE A 4 -10.48 -2.64 48.43
CA PHE A 4 -11.20 -1.97 47.33
C PHE A 4 -10.71 -2.58 46.01
N LEU A 5 -11.56 -3.41 45.42
CA LEU A 5 -11.41 -3.90 44.08
C LEU A 5 -11.74 -2.74 43.14
N TYR A 6 -10.72 -2.09 42.57
CA TYR A 6 -10.90 -1.15 41.47
C TYR A 6 -11.16 -1.96 40.20
N ILE A 7 -12.43 -2.27 39.98
CA ILE A 7 -12.92 -2.64 38.66
C ILE A 7 -12.99 -1.33 37.88
N LEU A 8 -11.94 -1.03 37.08
CA LEU A 8 -12.05 0.00 36.07
C LEU A 8 -13.10 -0.50 35.06
N SER A 9 -14.28 0.10 35.20
CA SER A 9 -15.37 -0.03 34.26
C SER A 9 -14.87 0.26 32.85
N VAL A 10 -14.78 -0.77 32.01
CA VAL A 10 -14.94 -0.61 30.58
C VAL A 10 -16.37 -0.12 30.41
N SER A 11 -16.55 1.21 30.45
CA SER A 11 -17.85 1.85 30.28
C SER A 11 -18.43 1.34 28.98
N LEU A 12 -19.66 0.81 29.05
CA LEU A 12 -20.48 0.43 27.92
C LEU A 12 -20.32 1.43 26.79
N LEU A 13 -19.58 1.04 25.74
CA LEU A 13 -19.70 1.72 24.44
C LEU A 13 -21.04 1.28 23.86
N ALA A 14 -21.98 2.17 23.89
CA ALA A 14 -23.22 2.05 23.14
C ALA A 14 -22.92 2.14 21.65
N ALA A 15 -23.59 1.34 20.85
CA ALA A 15 -23.57 1.24 19.40
C ALA A 15 -22.72 2.29 18.65
N ALA A 16 -21.60 1.82 18.02
CA ALA A 16 -20.77 2.53 17.04
C ALA A 16 -19.64 3.45 17.51
N ASP A 17 -19.08 3.25 18.70
CA ASP A 17 -17.88 4.01 19.06
C ASP A 17 -16.60 3.31 18.55
N SER A 18 -16.05 3.85 17.47
CA SER A 18 -14.73 3.45 16.97
C SER A 18 -13.67 4.40 17.54
N VAL A 19 -12.61 3.86 18.15
CA VAL A 19 -11.53 4.67 18.74
C VAL A 19 -10.21 4.34 18.08
N SER A 20 -9.55 5.37 17.51
CA SER A 20 -8.20 5.21 16.98
C SER A 20 -7.19 5.13 18.13
N GLN A 21 -6.35 4.08 18.12
CA GLN A 21 -5.35 3.82 19.16
C GLN A 21 -4.00 3.52 18.51
N VAL A 22 -2.93 3.92 19.21
CA VAL A 22 -1.56 3.52 18.90
C VAL A 22 -1.08 2.54 19.95
N GLY A 23 -0.42 1.46 19.52
CA GLY A 23 0.07 0.43 20.44
C GLY A 23 0.90 -0.63 19.71
N GLN A 24 1.08 -1.76 20.37
CA GLN A 24 1.78 -2.92 19.84
C GLN A 24 0.84 -4.10 19.72
N LEU A 25 0.95 -4.83 18.60
CA LEU A 25 0.28 -6.11 18.40
C LEU A 25 1.26 -7.25 18.70
N ASN A 26 0.84 -8.18 19.56
CA ASN A 26 1.63 -9.30 20.03
C ASN A 26 0.77 -10.57 20.10
N ARG A 27 1.43 -11.73 20.24
CA ARG A 27 0.76 -13.02 20.49
C ARG A 27 -0.38 -13.29 19.51
N PHE A 28 -0.02 -13.34 18.24
CA PHE A 28 -0.96 -13.67 17.17
C PHE A 28 -1.43 -15.10 17.29
N GLU A 29 -2.75 -15.29 17.28
CA GLU A 29 -3.42 -16.58 17.37
C GLU A 29 -4.26 -16.80 16.08
N PRO A 30 -3.69 -17.50 15.08
CA PRO A 30 -4.37 -17.70 13.79
C PRO A 30 -5.71 -18.44 13.89
N ALA A 31 -5.82 -19.41 14.82
CA ALA A 31 -7.02 -20.23 14.96
C ALA A 31 -8.24 -19.40 15.39
N SER A 32 -8.05 -18.43 16.29
CA SER A 32 -9.10 -17.50 16.74
C SER A 32 -9.13 -16.17 15.95
N ARG A 33 -8.21 -15.99 15.01
CA ARG A 33 -8.00 -14.72 14.29
C ARG A 33 -7.86 -13.53 15.23
N SER A 34 -7.02 -13.66 16.24
CA SER A 34 -6.85 -12.65 17.27
C SER A 34 -5.39 -12.34 17.57
N ALA A 35 -5.16 -11.23 18.26
CA ALA A 35 -3.88 -10.83 18.81
C ALA A 35 -4.09 -10.08 20.11
N ILE A 36 -3.02 -9.89 20.87
CA ILE A 36 -3.01 -9.00 22.03
C ILE A 36 -2.57 -7.62 21.57
N PHE A 37 -3.42 -6.63 21.74
CA PHE A 37 -3.10 -5.22 21.53
C PHE A 37 -2.76 -4.56 22.86
N THR A 38 -1.60 -3.93 22.95
CA THR A 38 -1.14 -3.18 24.12
C THR A 38 -1.07 -1.70 23.74
N PRO A 39 -1.98 -0.85 24.23
CA PRO A 39 -1.99 0.59 23.94
C PRO A 39 -0.72 1.28 24.43
N SER A 40 -0.13 2.15 23.60
CA SER A 40 0.98 3.05 23.93
C SER A 40 0.42 4.39 24.39
N THR A 41 -0.15 4.44 25.59
CA THR A 41 -0.63 5.67 26.22
C THR A 41 0.33 6.16 27.32
N ALA A 42 0.22 7.42 27.75
CA ALA A 42 1.03 7.99 28.83
C ALA A 42 0.88 7.19 30.15
N LYS A 43 -0.23 6.50 30.34
CA LYS A 43 -0.39 5.42 31.33
C LYS A 43 -0.58 4.13 30.54
N PRO A 44 0.33 3.14 30.65
CA PRO A 44 0.20 1.87 29.94
C PRO A 44 -1.21 1.30 30.14
N GLY A 45 -1.98 1.21 29.06
CA GLY A 45 -3.28 0.54 29.09
C GLY A 45 -3.10 -0.97 29.31
N ALA A 46 -4.09 -1.61 29.92
CA ALA A 46 -4.08 -3.07 30.02
C ALA A 46 -4.10 -3.70 28.63
N PRO A 47 -3.32 -4.77 28.38
CA PRO A 47 -3.41 -5.52 27.14
C PRO A 47 -4.84 -6.04 26.92
N VAL A 48 -5.33 -5.93 25.68
CA VAL A 48 -6.67 -6.41 25.31
C VAL A 48 -6.57 -7.38 24.14
N THR A 49 -7.43 -8.40 24.13
CA THR A 49 -7.55 -9.29 22.99
C THR A 49 -8.39 -8.62 21.92
N VAL A 50 -7.87 -8.56 20.71
CA VAL A 50 -8.54 -7.98 19.54
C VAL A 50 -8.64 -9.02 18.42
N ALA A 51 -9.77 -9.03 17.72
CA ALA A 51 -9.88 -9.75 16.46
C ALA A 51 -9.17 -8.96 15.34
N LEU A 52 -8.55 -9.68 14.41
CA LEU A 52 -7.85 -9.11 13.25
C LEU A 52 -8.43 -9.66 11.95
N GLN A 53 -8.27 -8.89 10.88
CA GLN A 53 -8.51 -9.38 9.53
C GLN A 53 -7.42 -10.39 9.12
N ALA A 54 -7.74 -11.29 8.18
CA ALA A 54 -6.85 -12.38 7.79
C ALA A 54 -5.46 -11.89 7.35
N GLY A 55 -5.41 -10.85 6.52
CA GLY A 55 -4.13 -10.30 6.04
C GLY A 55 -3.27 -9.68 7.15
N ASP A 56 -3.89 -9.05 8.16
CA ASP A 56 -3.16 -8.46 9.28
C ASP A 56 -2.53 -9.53 10.20
N LEU A 57 -3.13 -10.73 10.27
CA LEU A 57 -2.57 -11.86 11.01
C LEU A 57 -1.29 -12.42 10.40
N GLU A 58 -1.13 -12.24 9.08
CA GLU A 58 0.04 -12.74 8.35
C GLU A 58 1.20 -11.73 8.31
N ILE A 59 0.97 -10.52 8.81
CA ILE A 59 2.00 -9.47 8.88
C ILE A 59 2.72 -9.55 10.22
N ALA A 60 4.04 -9.58 10.18
CA ALA A 60 4.87 -9.48 11.39
C ALA A 60 4.94 -8.03 11.87
N TRP A 61 3.92 -7.58 12.58
CA TRP A 61 3.85 -6.23 13.16
C TRP A 61 4.84 -6.07 14.32
N ALA A 62 6.14 -5.99 14.00
CA ALA A 62 7.22 -5.85 14.99
C ALA A 62 7.35 -4.41 15.53
N LYS A 63 6.56 -3.48 15.05
CA LYS A 63 6.63 -2.05 15.34
C LYS A 63 5.33 -1.56 15.97
N GLN A 64 5.34 -0.30 16.41
CA GLN A 64 4.09 0.35 16.80
C GLN A 64 3.12 0.44 15.62
N VAL A 65 1.87 0.14 15.89
CA VAL A 65 0.77 0.26 14.92
C VAL A 65 -0.26 1.25 15.41
N ARG A 66 -0.95 1.87 14.48
CA ARG A 66 -2.23 2.54 14.71
C ARG A 66 -3.32 1.65 14.19
N CYS A 67 -4.36 1.46 14.97
CA CYS A 67 -5.56 0.76 14.56
C CYS A 67 -6.81 1.47 15.06
N THR A 68 -7.94 1.14 14.47
CA THR A 68 -9.25 1.55 14.98
C THR A 68 -9.84 0.38 15.75
N LEU A 69 -10.07 0.56 17.05
CA LEU A 69 -10.74 -0.43 17.88
C LEU A 69 -12.26 -0.26 17.71
N VAL A 70 -12.93 -1.34 17.37
CA VAL A 70 -14.39 -1.37 17.10
C VAL A 70 -15.00 -2.53 17.85
N GLN A 71 -16.09 -2.27 18.56
CA GLN A 71 -16.87 -3.33 19.21
C GLN A 71 -17.90 -3.87 18.22
N ARG A 72 -17.82 -5.17 17.88
CA ARG A 72 -18.79 -5.85 17.01
C ARG A 72 -19.17 -7.19 17.62
N ASP A 73 -20.46 -7.45 17.76
CA ASP A 73 -21.00 -8.73 18.26
C ASP A 73 -20.35 -9.20 19.57
N GLY A 74 -20.12 -8.25 20.48
CA GLY A 74 -19.48 -8.53 21.78
C GLY A 74 -17.96 -8.77 21.71
N LYS A 75 -17.34 -8.65 20.54
CA LYS A 75 -15.89 -8.82 20.34
C LYS A 75 -15.25 -7.48 19.98
N LEU A 76 -14.07 -7.23 20.56
CA LEU A 76 -13.24 -6.09 20.18
C LEU A 76 -12.41 -6.44 18.95
N SER A 77 -12.52 -5.65 17.89
CA SER A 77 -11.76 -5.82 16.66
C SER A 77 -10.80 -4.67 16.47
N ALA A 78 -9.58 -4.93 15.98
CA ALA A 78 -8.66 -3.92 15.50
C ALA A 78 -8.75 -3.88 13.96
N GLU A 79 -9.26 -2.77 13.47
CA GLU A 79 -9.43 -2.50 12.06
C GLU A 79 -8.44 -1.42 11.62
N ARG A 80 -8.16 -1.33 10.31
CA ARG A 80 -7.29 -0.30 9.73
C ARG A 80 -5.90 -0.28 10.36
N VAL A 81 -5.30 -1.46 10.50
CA VAL A 81 -3.96 -1.59 11.08
C VAL A 81 -2.92 -1.03 10.11
N VAL A 82 -2.17 -0.03 10.56
CA VAL A 82 -1.08 0.62 9.80
C VAL A 82 0.10 0.90 10.72
N SER A 83 1.29 1.06 10.14
CA SER A 83 2.46 1.45 10.93
C SER A 83 2.24 2.79 11.63
N ALA A 84 2.69 2.88 12.88
CA ALA A 84 2.80 4.09 13.67
C ALA A 84 4.23 4.27 14.23
N ASP A 85 5.22 3.64 13.58
CA ASP A 85 6.63 3.80 13.93
C ASP A 85 7.05 5.27 13.77
N PRO A 86 7.58 5.93 14.82
CA PRO A 86 7.88 7.34 14.79
C PRO A 86 8.95 7.72 13.75
N GLU A 87 9.92 6.82 13.52
CA GLU A 87 10.98 7.05 12.52
C GLU A 87 10.44 7.01 11.11
N GLU A 88 9.61 6.00 10.79
CA GLU A 88 8.97 5.88 9.48
C GLU A 88 8.06 7.07 9.19
N LEU A 89 7.26 7.48 10.19
CA LEU A 89 6.36 8.64 10.06
C LEU A 89 7.13 9.94 9.84
N ARG A 90 8.30 10.11 10.48
CA ARG A 90 9.16 11.28 10.28
C ARG A 90 9.76 11.29 8.86
N GLN A 91 10.26 10.14 8.38
CA GLN A 91 10.80 10.02 7.03
C GLN A 91 9.71 10.25 5.98
N GLU A 92 8.54 9.67 6.18
CA GLU A 92 7.40 9.88 5.30
C GLU A 92 7.02 11.36 5.23
N GLN A 93 6.96 12.07 6.36
CA GLN A 93 6.68 13.50 6.39
C GLN A 93 7.69 14.31 5.57
N GLN A 94 9.00 14.02 5.70
CA GLN A 94 10.04 14.69 4.92
C GLN A 94 9.85 14.49 3.41
N VAL A 95 9.49 13.27 3.00
CA VAL A 95 9.22 12.94 1.60
C VAL A 95 7.99 13.68 1.09
N VAL A 96 6.91 13.72 1.89
CA VAL A 96 5.68 14.46 1.55
C VAL A 96 5.96 15.96 1.36
N GLU A 97 6.73 16.56 2.26
CA GLU A 97 7.12 17.97 2.15
C GLU A 97 7.96 18.24 0.90
N GLY A 98 8.89 17.34 0.57
CA GLY A 98 9.66 17.40 -0.66
C GLY A 98 8.79 17.27 -1.92
N LEU A 99 7.84 16.32 -1.92
CA LEU A 99 6.92 16.12 -3.03
C LEU A 99 5.99 17.33 -3.22
N ARG A 100 5.54 17.96 -2.14
CA ARG A 100 4.73 19.20 -2.20
C ARG A 100 5.49 20.38 -2.78
N ARG A 101 6.77 20.54 -2.41
CA ARG A 101 7.63 21.55 -3.03
C ARG A 101 7.79 21.32 -4.52
N ASP A 102 8.09 20.10 -4.95
CA ASP A 102 8.18 19.74 -6.36
C ASP A 102 6.85 19.97 -7.10
N THR A 103 5.70 19.67 -6.47
CA THR A 103 4.38 20.00 -7.01
C THR A 103 4.21 21.50 -7.24
N PHE A 104 4.63 22.32 -6.28
CA PHE A 104 4.55 23.77 -6.39
C PHE A 104 5.47 24.32 -7.49
N GLU A 105 6.71 23.83 -7.56
CA GLU A 105 7.69 24.25 -8.57
C GLU A 105 7.26 23.87 -10.00
N ARG A 106 6.58 22.74 -10.19
CA ARG A 106 6.01 22.31 -11.47
C ARG A 106 4.79 23.12 -11.89
N GLY A 107 4.15 23.82 -10.99
CA GLY A 107 3.01 24.69 -11.27
C GLY A 107 1.81 23.93 -11.83
N ARG A 108 1.40 24.25 -13.08
CA ARG A 108 0.21 23.63 -13.69
C ARG A 108 0.46 22.21 -14.24
N ILE A 109 1.70 21.87 -14.59
CA ILE A 109 2.08 20.59 -15.20
C ILE A 109 2.76 19.70 -14.15
N VAL A 110 1.95 19.15 -13.24
CA VAL A 110 2.44 18.26 -12.18
C VAL A 110 2.73 16.86 -12.70
N MET A 111 1.93 16.37 -13.64
CA MET A 111 2.09 15.03 -14.21
C MET A 111 3.48 14.88 -14.85
N ARG A 112 4.14 13.78 -14.52
CA ARG A 112 5.46 13.42 -15.03
C ARG A 112 5.32 12.65 -16.34
N GLY A 113 6.06 13.08 -17.33
CA GLY A 113 6.13 12.46 -18.65
C GLY A 113 7.36 11.58 -18.84
N ALA A 114 7.58 11.17 -20.10
CA ALA A 114 8.78 10.44 -20.49
C ALA A 114 10.05 11.24 -20.17
N ASN A 115 11.07 10.54 -19.68
CA ASN A 115 12.35 11.04 -19.18
C ASN A 115 12.30 11.80 -17.84
N ASP A 116 11.14 12.13 -17.29
CA ASP A 116 11.06 12.63 -15.92
C ASP A 116 11.48 11.54 -14.92
N LEU A 117 12.09 11.95 -13.81
CA LEU A 117 12.30 11.04 -12.69
C LEU A 117 10.96 10.70 -12.04
N MET A 118 10.74 9.46 -11.65
CA MET A 118 9.59 9.08 -10.82
C MET A 118 9.54 9.95 -9.56
N PRO A 119 8.34 10.29 -9.04
CA PRO A 119 8.19 11.15 -7.87
C PRO A 119 8.84 10.51 -6.63
N MET A 120 9.17 11.36 -5.65
CA MET A 120 9.54 10.87 -4.32
C MET A 120 8.35 10.16 -3.70
N MET A 121 8.59 8.99 -3.10
CA MET A 121 7.56 8.24 -2.39
C MET A 121 8.12 7.59 -1.12
N ALA A 122 7.25 7.48 -0.13
CA ALA A 122 7.47 6.83 1.16
C ALA A 122 6.16 6.15 1.55
N LEU A 123 6.06 4.85 1.33
CA LEU A 123 4.83 4.07 1.42
C LEU A 123 5.08 2.80 2.23
N TRP A 124 4.02 2.10 2.61
CA TRP A 124 4.10 0.78 3.25
C TRP A 124 3.61 -0.29 2.29
N ASP A 125 4.32 -1.41 2.24
CA ASP A 125 3.90 -2.54 1.42
C ASP A 125 2.87 -3.44 2.15
N GLN A 126 2.39 -4.45 1.45
CA GLN A 126 1.44 -5.44 1.96
C GLN A 126 1.97 -6.31 3.10
N GLU A 127 3.22 -6.16 3.50
CA GLU A 127 3.83 -6.78 4.67
C GLU A 127 4.12 -5.76 5.78
N GLY A 128 3.58 -4.55 5.66
CA GLY A 128 3.78 -3.46 6.60
C GLY A 128 5.21 -2.89 6.61
N ARG A 129 6.04 -3.24 5.63
CA ARG A 129 7.42 -2.72 5.52
C ARG A 129 7.41 -1.35 4.87
N PHE A 130 8.16 -0.44 5.45
CA PHE A 130 8.33 0.90 4.91
C PHE A 130 9.24 0.90 3.69
N GLN A 131 8.78 1.49 2.60
CA GLN A 131 9.43 1.52 1.30
C GLN A 131 9.63 2.96 0.84
N LEU A 132 10.84 3.30 0.49
CA LEU A 132 11.21 4.59 -0.09
C LEU A 132 11.48 4.44 -1.59
N LYS A 133 11.42 5.55 -2.34
CA LYS A 133 11.80 5.56 -3.76
C LYS A 133 13.13 4.85 -4.02
N LYS A 134 14.16 5.09 -3.18
CA LYS A 134 15.49 4.50 -3.33
C LYS A 134 15.48 2.97 -3.35
N ASP A 135 14.53 2.34 -2.65
CA ASP A 135 14.43 0.89 -2.54
C ASP A 135 13.95 0.23 -3.85
N PHE A 136 13.48 1.03 -4.80
CA PHE A 136 13.04 0.62 -6.12
C PHE A 136 14.04 0.96 -7.24
N LEU A 137 15.10 1.67 -6.94
CA LEU A 137 16.14 1.99 -7.92
C LEU A 137 17.07 0.78 -8.16
N GLY A 138 17.79 0.81 -9.29
CA GLY A 138 18.70 -0.27 -9.70
C GLY A 138 18.02 -1.43 -10.43
N ALA A 139 16.70 -1.43 -10.56
CA ALA A 139 15.93 -2.40 -11.31
C ALA A 139 14.82 -1.70 -12.13
N PRO A 140 14.45 -2.22 -13.32
CA PRO A 140 13.31 -1.70 -14.04
C PRO A 140 12.01 -1.99 -13.29
N LEU A 141 11.02 -1.08 -13.38
CA LEU A 141 9.72 -1.19 -12.71
C LEU A 141 8.57 -1.12 -13.71
N ALA A 142 7.49 -1.87 -13.41
CA ALA A 142 6.16 -1.58 -13.92
C ALA A 142 5.26 -1.18 -12.75
N ILE A 143 4.62 -0.02 -12.85
CA ILE A 143 3.76 0.54 -11.79
C ILE A 143 2.34 0.66 -12.33
N ASN A 144 1.36 0.07 -11.64
CA ASN A 144 -0.07 0.31 -11.89
C ASN A 144 -0.78 0.82 -10.63
N PHE A 145 -2.06 1.18 -10.78
CA PHE A 145 -2.84 1.84 -9.75
C PHE A 145 -4.21 1.18 -9.62
N VAL A 146 -4.62 0.85 -8.40
CA VAL A 146 -5.88 0.17 -8.11
C VAL A 146 -6.52 0.67 -6.81
N PHE A 147 -7.74 0.23 -6.53
CA PHE A 147 -8.31 0.14 -5.20
C PHE A 147 -9.05 -1.19 -5.03
N THR A 148 -8.99 -1.78 -3.85
CA THR A 148 -9.40 -3.18 -3.65
C THR A 148 -10.91 -3.38 -3.71
N SER A 149 -11.69 -2.37 -3.37
CA SER A 149 -13.16 -2.40 -3.40
C SER A 149 -13.77 -2.10 -4.78
N CYS A 150 -12.96 -2.02 -5.84
CA CYS A 150 -13.43 -1.81 -7.20
C CYS A 150 -14.27 -2.98 -7.71
N GLN A 151 -15.55 -2.74 -7.97
CA GLN A 151 -16.48 -3.76 -8.49
C GLN A 151 -16.51 -3.83 -10.03
N ASN A 152 -15.88 -2.89 -10.72
CA ASN A 152 -15.82 -2.91 -12.18
C ASN A 152 -14.75 -3.91 -12.66
N ALA A 153 -15.19 -5.07 -13.12
CA ALA A 153 -14.32 -6.15 -13.59
C ALA A 153 -13.35 -5.75 -14.73
N ARG A 154 -13.66 -4.67 -15.46
CA ARG A 154 -12.83 -4.16 -16.57
C ARG A 154 -11.77 -3.12 -16.12
N MET A 155 -11.74 -2.78 -14.85
CA MET A 155 -10.85 -1.77 -14.28
C MET A 155 -9.79 -2.40 -13.36
N CYS A 156 -9.84 -2.17 -12.04
CA CYS A 156 -8.82 -2.65 -11.10
C CYS A 156 -8.64 -4.18 -11.14
N PRO A 157 -9.70 -5.02 -11.20
CA PRO A 157 -9.54 -6.47 -11.35
C PRO A 157 -8.80 -6.87 -12.62
N ALA A 158 -9.13 -6.23 -13.75
CA ALA A 158 -8.46 -6.48 -15.04
C ALA A 158 -7.00 -6.03 -15.01
N SER A 159 -6.71 -4.85 -14.42
CA SER A 159 -5.35 -4.33 -14.24
C SER A 159 -4.49 -5.25 -13.38
N THR A 160 -5.03 -5.73 -12.25
CA THR A 160 -4.32 -6.67 -11.38
C THR A 160 -4.04 -8.00 -12.08
N SER A 161 -5.03 -8.52 -12.84
CA SER A 161 -4.86 -9.73 -13.64
C SER A 161 -3.81 -9.57 -14.75
N ALA A 162 -3.73 -8.39 -15.38
CA ALA A 162 -2.71 -8.08 -16.39
C ALA A 162 -1.31 -8.03 -15.74
N MET A 163 -1.16 -7.43 -14.56
CA MET A 163 0.09 -7.43 -13.80
C MET A 163 0.51 -8.86 -13.38
N ARG A 164 -0.44 -9.70 -12.98
CA ARG A 164 -0.16 -11.11 -12.68
C ARG A 164 0.37 -11.85 -13.91
N LYS A 165 -0.28 -11.67 -15.06
CA LYS A 165 0.19 -12.25 -16.34
C LYS A 165 1.57 -11.71 -16.73
N LEU A 166 1.83 -10.42 -16.51
CA LEU A 166 3.16 -9.84 -16.75
C LEU A 166 4.22 -10.52 -15.88
N ALA A 167 3.93 -10.79 -14.59
CA ALA A 167 4.84 -11.53 -13.73
C ALA A 167 5.18 -12.91 -14.30
N ASP A 168 4.18 -13.60 -14.87
CA ASP A 168 4.39 -14.91 -15.52
C ASP A 168 5.24 -14.81 -16.78
N GLU A 169 5.03 -13.79 -17.62
CA GLU A 169 5.86 -13.54 -18.82
C GLU A 169 7.32 -13.21 -18.47
N LEU A 170 7.52 -12.42 -17.43
CA LEU A 170 8.86 -12.07 -16.91
C LEU A 170 9.56 -13.30 -16.31
N ALA A 171 8.83 -14.21 -15.66
CA ALA A 171 9.39 -15.43 -15.07
C ALA A 171 9.95 -16.41 -16.13
N LYS A 172 9.44 -16.36 -17.36
CA LYS A 172 9.94 -17.16 -18.48
C LYS A 172 11.31 -16.70 -19.01
N ARG A 173 11.80 -15.53 -18.55
CA ARG A 173 12.97 -14.84 -19.11
C ARG A 173 13.99 -14.55 -18.00
N PRO A 174 15.03 -15.39 -17.83
CA PRO A 174 16.03 -15.19 -16.76
C PRO A 174 16.69 -13.81 -16.78
N ALA A 175 16.91 -13.22 -17.96
CA ALA A 175 17.47 -11.87 -18.10
C ALA A 175 16.59 -10.76 -17.48
N LEU A 176 15.29 -11.02 -17.24
CA LEU A 176 14.34 -10.10 -16.64
C LEU A 176 14.00 -10.47 -15.17
N ALA A 177 14.85 -11.26 -14.54
CA ALA A 177 14.63 -11.72 -13.16
C ALA A 177 14.58 -10.54 -12.16
N ASN A 178 15.28 -9.45 -12.45
CA ASN A 178 15.34 -8.25 -11.61
C ASN A 178 14.20 -7.25 -11.84
N VAL A 179 13.36 -7.41 -12.88
CA VAL A 179 12.22 -6.51 -13.11
C VAL A 179 11.23 -6.63 -11.96
N ARG A 180 10.84 -5.51 -11.38
CA ARG A 180 9.93 -5.43 -10.23
C ARG A 180 8.58 -4.87 -10.65
N LEU A 181 7.53 -5.35 -10.00
CA LEU A 181 6.16 -4.90 -10.20
C LEU A 181 5.68 -4.17 -8.95
N VAL A 182 4.98 -3.07 -9.15
CA VAL A 182 4.46 -2.23 -8.07
C VAL A 182 3.01 -1.88 -8.38
N THR A 183 2.14 -2.11 -7.43
CA THR A 183 0.76 -1.64 -7.44
C THR A 183 0.58 -0.62 -6.32
N ILE A 184 0.13 0.59 -6.62
CA ILE A 184 -0.14 1.62 -5.62
C ILE A 184 -1.65 1.78 -5.49
N THR A 185 -2.18 1.72 -4.27
CA THR A 185 -3.59 2.05 -4.06
C THR A 185 -3.82 3.56 -4.12
N PHE A 186 -4.99 3.95 -4.59
CA PHE A 186 -5.47 5.33 -4.45
C PHE A 186 -6.65 5.47 -3.47
N ASP A 187 -6.97 4.41 -2.71
CA ASP A 187 -7.94 4.43 -1.60
C ASP A 187 -7.33 3.95 -0.27
N PRO A 188 -6.30 4.64 0.25
CA PRO A 188 -5.53 4.18 1.41
C PRO A 188 -6.35 4.17 2.71
N GLU A 189 -7.51 4.83 2.75
CA GLU A 189 -8.40 4.78 3.90
C GLU A 189 -9.02 3.40 4.10
N VAL A 190 -9.19 2.65 3.00
CA VAL A 190 -9.68 1.26 3.00
C VAL A 190 -8.53 0.29 2.85
N ASP A 191 -7.65 0.55 1.92
CA ASP A 191 -6.59 -0.36 1.48
C ASP A 191 -5.36 -0.31 2.41
N THR A 192 -5.50 -0.88 3.61
CA THR A 192 -4.37 -1.08 4.54
C THR A 192 -3.45 -2.20 4.05
N PRO A 193 -2.23 -2.35 4.62
CA PRO A 193 -1.34 -3.46 4.29
C PRO A 193 -2.02 -4.84 4.31
N GLY A 194 -2.78 -5.15 5.34
CA GLY A 194 -3.50 -6.43 5.45
C GLY A 194 -4.59 -6.61 4.40
N ILE A 195 -5.32 -5.54 4.05
CA ILE A 195 -6.32 -5.57 2.97
C ILE A 195 -5.63 -5.81 1.63
N LEU A 196 -4.55 -5.07 1.34
CA LEU A 196 -3.77 -5.24 0.11
C LEU A 196 -3.18 -6.65 0.01
N ARG A 197 -2.69 -7.21 1.13
CA ARG A 197 -2.18 -8.57 1.19
C ARG A 197 -3.27 -9.57 0.80
N THR A 198 -4.42 -9.51 1.44
CA THR A 198 -5.56 -10.41 1.16
C THR A 198 -6.02 -10.28 -0.31
N TYR A 199 -6.11 -9.05 -0.81
CA TYR A 199 -6.49 -8.79 -2.19
C TYR A 199 -5.49 -9.42 -3.17
N ALA A 200 -4.20 -9.18 -2.99
CA ALA A 200 -3.14 -9.70 -3.87
C ALA A 200 -3.07 -11.24 -3.85
N GLN A 201 -3.24 -11.85 -2.67
CA GLN A 201 -3.31 -13.32 -2.52
C GLN A 201 -4.50 -13.91 -3.31
N GLY A 202 -5.64 -13.23 -3.33
CA GLY A 202 -6.80 -13.62 -4.13
C GLY A 202 -6.52 -13.70 -5.64
N TYR A 203 -5.52 -12.95 -6.12
CA TYR A 203 -5.04 -12.99 -7.51
C TYR A 203 -3.83 -13.92 -7.70
N GLY A 204 -3.35 -14.61 -6.68
CA GLY A 204 -2.17 -15.46 -6.74
C GLY A 204 -0.87 -14.68 -7.01
N ILE A 205 -0.75 -13.48 -6.48
CA ILE A 205 0.44 -12.64 -6.66
C ILE A 205 1.62 -13.19 -5.85
N ASP A 206 2.79 -13.26 -6.48
CA ASP A 206 4.06 -13.56 -5.82
C ASP A 206 4.72 -12.27 -5.28
N PHE A 207 4.75 -12.11 -3.97
CA PHE A 207 5.32 -10.94 -3.29
C PHE A 207 6.84 -10.80 -3.42
N LYS A 208 7.55 -11.81 -3.91
CA LYS A 208 8.98 -11.69 -4.21
C LYS A 208 9.27 -10.71 -5.33
N ARG A 209 8.32 -10.56 -6.26
CA ARG A 209 8.45 -9.69 -7.44
C ARG A 209 7.50 -8.51 -7.42
N HIS A 210 6.35 -8.64 -6.79
CA HIS A 210 5.27 -7.67 -6.87
C HIS A 210 4.89 -7.12 -5.49
N SER A 211 5.08 -5.82 -5.30
CA SER A 211 4.71 -5.10 -4.09
C SER A 211 3.42 -4.31 -4.28
N PHE A 212 2.54 -4.38 -3.28
CA PHE A 212 1.32 -3.56 -3.20
C PHE A 212 1.52 -2.50 -2.14
N LEU A 213 1.41 -1.23 -2.51
CA LEU A 213 1.80 -0.11 -1.66
C LEU A 213 0.58 0.72 -1.25
N THR A 214 0.58 1.14 0.00
CA THR A 214 -0.38 2.07 0.58
C THR A 214 0.35 3.16 1.38
N GLY A 215 -0.36 4.21 1.76
CA GLY A 215 0.23 5.31 2.52
C GLY A 215 -0.82 6.22 3.14
N ARG A 216 -0.42 7.41 3.60
CA ARG A 216 -1.38 8.40 4.07
C ARG A 216 -2.10 9.04 2.87
N GLU A 217 -3.39 9.34 3.05
CA GLU A 217 -4.27 9.86 2.00
C GLU A 217 -3.67 11.08 1.27
N ALA A 218 -3.14 12.05 2.01
CA ALA A 218 -2.56 13.25 1.42
C ALA A 218 -1.36 12.93 0.52
N HIS A 219 -0.50 11.98 0.93
CA HIS A 219 0.65 11.55 0.15
C HIS A 219 0.22 10.80 -1.12
N ILE A 220 -0.73 9.87 -0.99
CA ILE A 220 -1.28 9.14 -2.14
C ILE A 220 -1.91 10.10 -3.15
N LYS A 221 -2.69 11.10 -2.71
CA LYS A 221 -3.27 12.12 -3.60
C LYS A 221 -2.21 12.90 -4.37
N ASP A 222 -1.14 13.31 -3.69
CA ASP A 222 -0.04 14.01 -4.36
C ASP A 222 0.66 13.09 -5.38
N LEU A 223 0.93 11.83 -5.02
CA LEU A 223 1.50 10.84 -5.93
C LEU A 223 0.62 10.61 -7.17
N MET A 224 -0.70 10.46 -6.99
CA MET A 224 -1.63 10.28 -8.09
C MET A 224 -1.56 11.45 -9.08
N ARG A 225 -1.45 12.69 -8.60
CA ARG A 225 -1.26 13.88 -9.47
C ARG A 225 0.03 13.78 -10.29
N HIS A 226 1.14 13.38 -9.67
CA HIS A 226 2.42 13.20 -10.36
C HIS A 226 2.39 12.06 -11.39
N TYR A 227 1.63 11.01 -11.12
CA TYR A 227 1.44 9.91 -12.08
C TYR A 227 0.28 10.15 -13.04
N GLY A 228 -0.42 11.29 -12.98
CA GLY A 228 -1.55 11.60 -13.86
C GLY A 228 -2.74 10.64 -13.67
N ILE A 229 -2.92 10.13 -12.46
CA ILE A 229 -4.08 9.34 -12.09
C ILE A 229 -5.13 10.28 -11.50
N LEU A 230 -6.23 10.43 -12.22
CA LEU A 230 -7.36 11.25 -11.82
C LEU A 230 -8.37 10.36 -11.08
N THR A 231 -8.81 10.80 -9.92
CA THR A 231 -9.80 10.08 -9.12
C THR A 231 -10.91 11.03 -8.70
N THR A 232 -12.16 10.58 -8.79
CA THR A 232 -13.33 11.31 -8.30
C THR A 232 -14.25 10.35 -7.56
N ARG A 233 -14.61 10.64 -6.32
CA ARG A 233 -15.60 9.87 -5.57
C ARG A 233 -17.01 10.23 -6.08
N SER A 234 -17.79 9.23 -6.45
CA SER A 234 -19.19 9.37 -6.89
C SER A 234 -19.98 8.14 -6.49
N ASP A 235 -21.13 8.34 -5.86
CA ASP A 235 -22.13 7.30 -5.54
C ASP A 235 -21.51 6.03 -4.89
N GLY A 236 -20.64 6.22 -3.90
CA GLY A 236 -20.02 5.12 -3.16
C GLY A 236 -18.90 4.38 -3.91
N THR A 237 -18.52 4.85 -5.09
CA THR A 237 -17.39 4.31 -5.85
C THR A 237 -16.36 5.39 -6.17
N ILE A 238 -15.20 4.98 -6.71
CA ILE A 238 -14.17 5.88 -7.20
C ILE A 238 -14.08 5.74 -8.71
N LEU A 239 -14.44 6.82 -9.42
CA LEU A 239 -14.19 6.95 -10.85
C LEU A 239 -12.72 7.33 -11.05
N HIS A 240 -12.03 6.66 -11.95
CA HIS A 240 -10.62 6.90 -12.20
C HIS A 240 -10.23 6.52 -13.63
N ASN A 241 -9.16 7.15 -14.14
CA ASN A 241 -8.43 6.59 -15.28
C ASN A 241 -7.47 5.49 -14.80
N ALA A 242 -6.89 4.75 -15.71
CA ALA A 242 -5.91 3.73 -15.41
C ALA A 242 -4.68 3.90 -16.30
N ALA A 243 -3.52 3.57 -15.79
CA ALA A 243 -2.28 3.58 -16.56
C ALA A 243 -1.31 2.52 -16.03
N LEU A 244 -0.46 2.04 -16.93
CA LEU A 244 0.78 1.34 -16.61
C LEU A 244 1.94 2.31 -16.86
N VAL A 245 2.80 2.51 -15.85
CA VAL A 245 3.99 3.35 -15.95
C VAL A 245 5.23 2.47 -15.86
N ILE A 246 6.11 2.55 -16.85
CA ILE A 246 7.37 1.81 -16.88
C ILE A 246 8.50 2.77 -16.52
N VAL A 247 9.35 2.34 -15.61
CA VAL A 247 10.45 3.13 -15.04
C VAL A 247 11.76 2.38 -15.24
N SER A 248 12.80 3.11 -15.67
CA SER A 248 14.15 2.56 -15.84
C SER A 248 14.84 2.30 -14.48
N PRO A 249 15.97 1.55 -14.44
CA PRO A 249 16.74 1.34 -13.21
C PRO A 249 17.19 2.64 -12.53
N GLU A 250 17.39 3.72 -13.28
CA GLU A 250 17.78 5.05 -12.78
C GLU A 250 16.58 5.82 -12.21
N GLY A 251 15.38 5.25 -12.28
CA GLY A 251 14.15 5.86 -11.80
C GLY A 251 13.53 6.86 -12.80
N ARG A 252 13.84 6.78 -14.10
CA ARG A 252 13.19 7.61 -15.13
C ARG A 252 11.97 6.92 -15.69
N ILE A 253 10.89 7.65 -15.86
CA ILE A 253 9.70 7.17 -16.58
C ILE A 253 10.08 7.04 -18.05
N VAL A 254 10.04 5.83 -18.58
CA VAL A 254 10.43 5.54 -19.98
C VAL A 254 9.22 5.27 -20.87
N GLN A 255 8.11 4.84 -20.26
CA GLN A 255 6.86 4.63 -20.99
C GLN A 255 5.67 4.81 -20.06
N ARG A 256 4.57 5.30 -20.62
CA ARG A 256 3.25 5.32 -20.02
C ARG A 256 2.25 4.72 -21.01
N ARG A 257 1.42 3.82 -20.56
CA ARG A 257 0.34 3.20 -21.33
C ARG A 257 -0.98 3.50 -20.62
N GLU A 258 -1.94 4.05 -21.33
CA GLU A 258 -3.27 4.32 -20.79
C GLU A 258 -4.14 3.06 -20.82
N GLY A 259 -5.05 2.98 -19.87
CA GLY A 259 -6.01 1.90 -19.73
C GLY A 259 -5.64 0.88 -18.66
N ALA A 260 -6.63 0.11 -18.24
CA ALA A 260 -6.49 -0.91 -17.19
C ALA A 260 -5.89 -2.21 -17.72
N VAL A 261 -6.03 -2.48 -19.01
CA VAL A 261 -5.56 -3.71 -19.66
C VAL A 261 -4.46 -3.38 -20.63
N PHE A 262 -3.42 -4.19 -20.62
CA PHE A 262 -2.29 -4.13 -21.54
C PHE A 262 -1.87 -5.55 -21.96
N ASP A 263 -1.18 -5.66 -23.08
CA ASP A 263 -0.57 -6.93 -23.51
C ASP A 263 0.70 -7.20 -22.68
N SER A 264 0.63 -8.22 -21.82
CA SER A 264 1.71 -8.57 -20.90
C SER A 264 2.95 -9.12 -21.61
N ALA A 265 2.78 -9.80 -22.76
CA ALA A 265 3.90 -10.27 -23.56
C ALA A 265 4.64 -9.12 -24.23
N GLU A 266 3.90 -8.14 -24.79
CA GLU A 266 4.47 -6.92 -25.38
C GLU A 266 5.23 -6.09 -24.33
N VAL A 267 4.71 -5.97 -23.10
CA VAL A 267 5.40 -5.27 -22.02
C VAL A 267 6.67 -6.02 -21.60
N ALA A 268 6.65 -7.34 -21.53
CA ALA A 268 7.83 -8.15 -21.25
C ALA A 268 8.90 -8.00 -22.34
N GLU A 269 8.51 -7.95 -23.63
CA GLU A 269 9.40 -7.64 -24.74
C GLU A 269 10.00 -6.24 -24.63
N TYR A 270 9.22 -5.26 -24.20
CA TYR A 270 9.73 -3.93 -23.97
C TYR A 270 10.82 -3.92 -22.89
N PHE A 271 10.64 -4.64 -21.78
CA PHE A 271 11.68 -4.80 -20.77
C PHE A 271 12.93 -5.51 -21.30
N ALA A 272 12.78 -6.49 -22.19
CA ALA A 272 13.91 -7.15 -22.82
C ALA A 272 14.77 -6.16 -23.63
N ARG A 273 14.11 -5.30 -24.43
CA ARG A 273 14.81 -4.23 -25.17
C ARG A 273 15.49 -3.19 -24.29
N LEU A 274 14.88 -2.87 -23.13
CA LEU A 274 15.50 -1.97 -22.14
C LEU A 274 16.75 -2.58 -21.46
N ALA A 275 16.82 -3.90 -21.36
CA ALA A 275 17.95 -4.60 -20.77
C ALA A 275 19.12 -4.79 -21.75
N GLU A 276 18.90 -4.63 -23.04
CA GLU A 276 19.98 -4.68 -24.05
C GLU A 276 20.89 -3.46 -23.91
N PRO A 277 22.22 -3.64 -23.90
CA PRO A 277 23.13 -2.50 -23.89
C PRO A 277 22.86 -1.64 -25.11
N SER A 278 22.68 -0.33 -24.92
CA SER A 278 22.58 0.62 -26.03
C SER A 278 23.81 0.45 -26.93
N GLN A 279 23.64 -0.03 -28.15
CA GLN A 279 24.74 -0.02 -29.11
C GLN A 279 25.20 1.42 -29.26
N PRO A 280 26.50 1.73 -29.12
CA PRO A 280 27.00 3.07 -29.37
C PRO A 280 26.70 3.44 -30.82
N ARG A 281 25.99 4.57 -31.00
CA ARG A 281 25.81 5.20 -32.33
C ARG A 281 27.11 5.81 -32.81
#